data_ea8e206381abe167232573de1f1727b1
#
_entry.id   ea8e206381abe167232573de1f1727b1
#
_cell.length_a   1.000
_cell.length_b   1.000
_cell.length_c   1.000
_cell.angle_alpha   90.00
_cell.angle_beta   90.00
_cell.angle_gamma   90.00
#
_symmetry.space_group_name_H-M   'P 1'
#
loop_
_entity.id
_entity.type
_entity.pdbx_description
1 polymer ?
#
loop_
_entity_poly.entity_id
_entity_poly.type
_entity_poly.pdbx_seq_one_letter_code
_entity_poly.pdbx_strand_id
1 'polypeptide(L)'
;MAITKYIVIKKNLEAVINYAKNGDKTENGIFVSAINCLPETAYSQMMLTKKNFHKEDGRLGYHIIQSFNGNEISPEKCNKIGIELAQQLWGDKYQVLVCTHTNKQNVHNHIVLNSVSFIDG
;
A
#
# COMPACT_ATOMS: atom_id res chain seq x y z
N MET A 1 -12.46 -13.05 10.03
CA MET A 1 -12.54 -13.07 8.56
C MET A 1 -12.13 -11.73 7.98
N ALA A 2 -11.32 -11.72 6.95
CA ALA A 2 -10.89 -10.48 6.30
C ALA A 2 -11.90 -10.07 5.22
N ILE A 3 -12.18 -8.76 5.13
CA ILE A 3 -12.98 -8.17 4.06
C ILE A 3 -12.05 -7.30 3.25
N THR A 4 -12.04 -7.47 1.93
CA THR A 4 -11.14 -6.74 1.04
C THR A 4 -11.93 -5.83 0.12
N LYS A 5 -11.52 -4.56 0.05
CA LYS A 5 -12.02 -3.57 -0.91
C LYS A 5 -10.90 -3.19 -1.85
N TYR A 6 -11.27 -2.78 -3.05
CA TYR A 6 -10.34 -2.49 -4.13
C TYR A 6 -10.78 -1.21 -4.83
N ILE A 7 -9.88 -0.23 -4.90
CA ILE A 7 -10.16 1.09 -5.45
C ILE A 7 -9.09 1.44 -6.47
N VAL A 8 -9.51 1.80 -7.69
CA VAL A 8 -8.58 2.28 -8.71
C VAL A 8 -8.24 3.75 -8.42
N ILE A 9 -6.95 4.07 -8.40
CA ILE A 9 -6.47 5.43 -8.20
C ILE A 9 -6.23 6.06 -9.58
N LYS A 10 -7.03 7.05 -9.93
CA LYS A 10 -6.91 7.76 -11.21
C LYS A 10 -6.33 9.16 -11.06
N LYS A 11 -6.38 9.72 -9.87
CA LYS A 11 -5.88 11.06 -9.57
C LYS A 11 -5.24 11.07 -8.20
N ASN A 12 -4.25 11.95 -8.03
CA ASN A 12 -3.68 12.27 -6.73
C ASN A 12 -3.15 11.06 -5.97
N LEU A 13 -2.29 10.30 -6.60
CA LEU A 13 -1.61 9.16 -5.96
C LEU A 13 -0.88 9.58 -4.68
N GLU A 14 -0.28 10.77 -4.68
CA GLU A 14 0.44 11.28 -3.51
C GLU A 14 -0.47 11.40 -2.29
N ALA A 15 -1.70 11.90 -2.47
CA ALA A 15 -2.63 12.03 -1.35
C ALA A 15 -3.04 10.67 -0.78
N VAL A 16 -3.22 9.66 -1.63
CA VAL A 16 -3.54 8.31 -1.19
C VAL A 16 -2.38 7.73 -0.38
N ILE A 17 -1.15 7.89 -0.88
CA ILE A 17 0.05 7.43 -0.19
C ILE A 17 0.18 8.12 1.17
N ASN A 18 0.01 9.44 1.22
CA ASN A 18 0.11 10.20 2.46
C ASN A 18 -0.97 9.80 3.47
N TYR A 19 -2.19 9.54 3.00
CA TYR A 19 -3.26 9.04 3.85
C TYR A 19 -2.89 7.68 4.45
N ALA A 20 -2.41 6.77 3.61
CA ALA A 20 -2.03 5.43 4.07
C ALA A 20 -0.91 5.48 5.12
N LYS A 21 0.06 6.37 4.94
CA LYS A 21 1.23 6.51 5.82
C LYS A 21 0.96 7.35 7.06
N ASN A 22 -0.23 7.91 7.24
CA ASN A 22 -0.51 8.85 8.32
C ASN A 22 -0.06 8.30 9.69
N GLY A 23 0.80 9.04 10.38
CA GLY A 23 1.39 8.60 11.64
C GLY A 23 0.37 8.37 12.74
N ASP A 24 -0.72 9.15 12.77
CA ASP A 24 -1.77 8.99 13.76
C ASP A 24 -2.54 7.68 13.59
N LYS A 25 -2.48 7.08 12.42
CA LYS A 25 -3.17 5.85 12.09
C LYS A 25 -2.27 4.62 12.11
N THR A 26 -0.94 4.81 12.04
CA THR A 26 0.03 3.74 11.87
C THR A 26 1.02 3.64 13.04
N GLU A 27 0.64 4.07 14.22
CA GLU A 27 1.50 4.06 15.42
C GLU A 27 2.84 4.77 15.14
N ASN A 28 2.74 6.03 14.67
CA ASN A 28 3.91 6.87 14.34
C ASN A 28 4.84 6.23 13.30
N GLY A 29 4.26 5.51 12.34
CA GLY A 29 5.01 4.91 11.24
C GLY A 29 5.54 3.51 11.51
N ILE A 30 5.29 2.94 12.71
CA ILE A 30 5.74 1.59 13.03
C ILE A 30 5.15 0.57 12.05
N PHE A 31 3.90 0.78 11.62
CA PHE A 31 3.21 -0.13 10.71
C PHE A 31 3.21 0.35 9.27
N VAL A 32 4.26 1.06 8.85
CA VAL A 32 4.46 1.45 7.46
C VAL A 32 5.61 0.63 6.90
N SER A 33 5.34 -0.12 5.82
CA SER A 33 6.32 -0.97 5.15
C SER A 33 6.21 -0.80 3.65
N ALA A 34 7.28 -1.11 2.92
CA ALA A 34 7.27 -1.01 1.47
C ALA A 34 8.00 -2.21 0.85
N ILE A 35 7.60 -2.55 -0.37
CA ILE A 35 8.20 -3.62 -1.16
C ILE A 35 8.66 -3.01 -2.47
N ASN A 36 9.94 -3.20 -2.82
CA ASN A 36 10.56 -2.67 -4.03
C ASN A 36 10.60 -1.14 -4.10
N CYS A 37 10.41 -0.48 -2.98
CA CYS A 37 10.58 0.96 -2.81
C CYS A 37 10.79 1.24 -1.33
N LEU A 38 11.07 2.50 -1.00
CA LEU A 38 11.21 2.93 0.39
C LEU A 38 9.95 3.67 0.83
N PRO A 39 9.50 3.48 2.09
CA PRO A 39 8.33 4.20 2.56
C PRO A 39 8.45 5.73 2.41
N GLU A 40 9.64 6.27 2.66
CA GLU A 40 9.88 7.72 2.64
C GLU A 40 9.75 8.32 1.23
N THR A 41 10.05 7.54 0.20
CA THR A 41 10.10 8.00 -1.19
C THR A 41 9.20 7.21 -2.12
N ALA A 42 8.21 6.50 -1.56
CA ALA A 42 7.34 5.62 -2.35
C ALA A 42 6.68 6.35 -3.52
N TYR A 43 6.12 7.54 -3.28
CA TYR A 43 5.48 8.30 -4.34
C TYR A 43 6.45 8.63 -5.47
N SER A 44 7.62 9.19 -5.12
CA SER A 44 8.63 9.57 -6.12
C SER A 44 9.12 8.36 -6.91
N GLN A 45 9.33 7.23 -6.24
CA GLN A 45 9.78 6.01 -6.90
C GLN A 45 8.72 5.44 -7.83
N MET A 46 7.45 5.44 -7.40
CA MET A 46 6.35 4.97 -8.24
C MET A 46 6.18 5.85 -9.47
N MET A 47 6.29 7.17 -9.32
CA MET A 47 6.19 8.09 -10.44
C MET A 47 7.36 7.96 -11.40
N LEU A 48 8.57 7.72 -10.88
CA LEU A 48 9.74 7.50 -11.72
C LEU A 48 9.58 6.25 -12.59
N THR A 49 9.05 5.17 -12.03
CA THR A 49 8.75 3.95 -12.77
C THR A 49 7.77 4.24 -13.91
N LYS A 50 6.71 4.99 -13.63
CA LYS A 50 5.74 5.38 -14.66
C LYS A 50 6.40 6.19 -15.77
N LYS A 51 7.23 7.15 -15.40
CA LYS A 51 7.94 8.00 -16.35
C LYS A 51 8.87 7.19 -17.25
N ASN A 52 9.59 6.23 -16.66
CA ASN A 52 10.54 5.39 -17.40
C ASN A 52 9.84 4.55 -18.47
N PHE A 53 8.58 4.18 -18.25
CA PHE A 53 7.81 3.38 -19.19
C PHE A 53 6.78 4.20 -19.95
N HIS A 54 6.82 5.53 -19.84
CA HIS A 54 5.90 6.46 -20.53
C HIS A 54 4.44 6.17 -20.21
N LYS A 55 4.14 5.86 -18.95
CA LYS A 55 2.80 5.51 -18.48
C LYS A 55 2.36 6.38 -17.30
N GLU A 56 2.53 7.69 -17.43
CA GLU A 56 2.20 8.63 -16.36
C GLU A 56 0.71 8.95 -16.27
N ASP A 57 -0.06 8.64 -17.33
CA ASP A 57 -1.49 8.94 -17.42
C ASP A 57 -2.34 7.70 -17.11
N GLY A 58 -3.65 7.91 -16.96
CA GLY A 58 -4.60 6.86 -16.75
C GLY A 58 -4.61 6.38 -15.30
N ARG A 59 -4.59 5.08 -15.09
CA ARG A 59 -4.58 4.50 -13.76
C ARG A 59 -3.21 4.71 -13.13
N LEU A 60 -3.18 5.39 -11.98
CA LEU A 60 -1.94 5.69 -11.28
C LEU A 60 -1.55 4.60 -10.28
N GLY A 61 -2.51 3.86 -9.78
CA GLY A 61 -2.28 2.80 -8.83
C GLY A 61 -3.57 2.18 -8.36
N TYR A 62 -3.45 1.32 -7.35
CA TYR A 62 -4.58 0.63 -6.76
C TYR A 62 -4.47 0.74 -5.25
N HIS A 63 -5.58 1.05 -4.61
CA HIS A 63 -5.70 1.10 -3.16
C HIS A 63 -6.52 -0.09 -2.71
N ILE A 64 -5.89 -1.02 -2.03
CA ILE A 64 -6.54 -2.22 -1.53
C ILE A 64 -6.66 -2.08 -0.01
N ILE A 65 -7.87 -2.25 0.50
CA ILE A 65 -8.14 -2.16 1.94
C ILE A 65 -8.56 -3.54 2.42
N GLN A 66 -7.77 -4.10 3.33
CA GLN A 66 -8.02 -5.40 3.93
C GLN A 66 -8.40 -5.19 5.40
N SER A 67 -9.63 -5.51 5.76
CA SER A 67 -10.17 -5.28 7.10
C SER A 67 -10.27 -6.57 7.89
N PHE A 68 -9.91 -6.53 9.17
CA PHE A 68 -10.06 -7.63 10.09
C PHE A 68 -10.90 -7.18 11.27
N ASN A 69 -11.66 -8.12 11.84
CA ASN A 69 -12.36 -7.86 13.10
C ASN A 69 -11.31 -7.60 14.19
N GLY A 70 -11.53 -6.56 15.01
CA GLY A 70 -10.56 -6.11 16.00
C GLY A 70 -10.16 -7.15 17.03
N ASN A 71 -11.00 -8.17 17.26
CA ASN A 71 -10.72 -9.22 18.22
C ASN A 71 -10.08 -10.46 17.60
N GLU A 72 -9.94 -10.50 16.27
CA GLU A 72 -9.40 -11.67 15.56
C GLU A 72 -7.90 -11.66 15.44
N ILE A 73 -7.28 -10.47 15.43
CA ILE A 73 -5.90 -10.34 15.02
C ILE A 73 -5.24 -9.12 15.67
N SER A 74 -3.97 -9.27 16.05
CA SER A 74 -3.19 -8.14 16.55
C SER A 74 -2.75 -7.24 15.42
N PRO A 75 -2.44 -5.95 15.69
CA PRO A 75 -1.90 -5.05 14.67
C PRO A 75 -0.62 -5.58 14.02
N GLU A 76 0.27 -6.19 14.78
CA GLU A 76 1.52 -6.76 14.29
C GLU A 76 1.26 -7.89 13.30
N LYS A 77 0.33 -8.76 13.62
CA LYS A 77 -0.02 -9.88 12.74
C LYS A 77 -0.75 -9.40 11.51
N CYS A 78 -1.63 -8.41 11.66
CA CYS A 78 -2.31 -7.78 10.53
C CYS A 78 -1.30 -7.20 9.54
N ASN A 79 -0.32 -6.45 10.03
CA ASN A 79 0.73 -5.89 9.20
C ASN A 79 1.54 -6.98 8.49
N LYS A 80 1.90 -8.03 9.21
CA LYS A 80 2.64 -9.17 8.65
C LYS A 80 1.86 -9.85 7.51
N ILE A 81 0.56 -10.07 7.71
CA ILE A 81 -0.29 -10.68 6.68
C ILE A 81 -0.34 -9.81 5.43
N GLY A 82 -0.46 -8.49 5.60
CA GLY A 82 -0.48 -7.56 4.48
C GLY A 82 0.83 -7.58 3.69
N ILE A 83 1.96 -7.60 4.39
CA ILE A 83 3.28 -7.65 3.76
C ILE A 83 3.46 -8.97 3.01
N GLU A 84 3.11 -10.10 3.62
CA GLU A 84 3.23 -11.41 2.98
C GLU A 84 2.36 -11.52 1.73
N LEU A 85 1.13 -11.04 1.81
CA LEU A 85 0.23 -11.03 0.66
C LEU A 85 0.80 -10.20 -0.48
N ALA A 86 1.25 -8.99 -0.19
CA ALA A 86 1.81 -8.09 -1.20
C ALA A 86 3.08 -8.69 -1.83
N GLN A 87 3.95 -9.31 -1.02
CA GLN A 87 5.16 -9.94 -1.50
C GLN A 87 4.85 -11.09 -2.45
N GLN A 88 3.88 -11.93 -2.11
CA GLN A 88 3.51 -13.08 -2.93
C GLN A 88 2.86 -12.68 -4.25
N LEU A 89 1.99 -11.66 -4.22
CA LEU A 89 1.24 -11.26 -5.40
C LEU A 89 2.04 -10.34 -6.32
N TRP A 90 2.85 -9.44 -5.76
CA TRP A 90 3.45 -8.35 -6.54
C TRP A 90 4.93 -8.14 -6.32
N GLY A 91 5.56 -8.88 -5.39
CA GLY A 91 6.94 -8.65 -5.00
C GLY A 91 7.98 -8.80 -6.11
N ASP A 92 7.65 -9.51 -7.17
CA ASP A 92 8.56 -9.73 -8.28
C ASP A 92 8.65 -8.55 -9.24
N LYS A 93 7.59 -7.73 -9.34
CA LYS A 93 7.47 -6.74 -10.42
C LYS A 93 6.98 -5.36 -10.03
N TYR A 94 6.34 -5.21 -8.86
CA TYR A 94 5.67 -3.96 -8.52
C TYR A 94 6.17 -3.35 -7.24
N GLN A 95 6.10 -2.02 -7.19
CA GLN A 95 6.34 -1.26 -5.97
C GLN A 95 5.04 -1.20 -5.19
N VAL A 96 5.11 -1.53 -3.90
CA VAL A 96 3.93 -1.63 -3.03
C VAL A 96 4.23 -0.98 -1.70
N LEU A 97 3.27 -0.21 -1.20
CA LEU A 97 3.29 0.33 0.15
C LEU A 97 2.25 -0.41 0.98
N VAL A 98 2.63 -0.91 2.15
CA VAL A 98 1.73 -1.63 3.06
C VAL A 98 1.70 -0.91 4.39
N CYS A 99 0.52 -0.39 4.76
CA CYS A 99 0.33 0.35 6.00
C CYS A 99 -0.81 -0.24 6.79
N THR A 100 -0.60 -0.47 8.09
CA THR A 100 -1.65 -0.97 8.97
C THR A 100 -2.18 0.17 9.81
N HIS A 101 -3.49 0.43 9.71
CA HIS A 101 -4.18 1.44 10.50
C HIS A 101 -4.73 0.82 11.77
N THR A 102 -4.39 1.40 12.90
CA THR A 102 -4.76 0.89 14.22
C THR A 102 -5.63 1.85 15.03
N ASN A 103 -6.00 2.97 14.44
CA ASN A 103 -6.72 4.04 15.12
C ASN A 103 -8.22 3.77 15.30
N LYS A 104 -8.70 2.63 14.83
CA LYS A 104 -10.10 2.22 14.93
C LYS A 104 -10.17 0.83 15.57
N GLN A 105 -11.39 0.45 15.99
CA GLN A 105 -11.62 -0.85 16.63
C GLN A 105 -11.17 -2.03 15.75
N ASN A 106 -11.48 -1.98 14.46
CA ASN A 106 -11.03 -2.98 13.51
C ASN A 106 -9.72 -2.54 12.89
N VAL A 107 -8.73 -3.42 12.82
CA VAL A 107 -7.47 -3.12 12.16
C VAL A 107 -7.61 -3.28 10.65
N HIS A 108 -6.94 -2.41 9.90
CA HIS A 108 -7.01 -2.39 8.44
C HIS A 108 -5.62 -2.31 7.85
N ASN A 109 -5.36 -3.11 6.81
CA ASN A 109 -4.22 -2.87 5.94
C ASN A 109 -4.66 -1.96 4.79
N HIS A 110 -3.91 -0.92 4.55
CA HIS A 110 -4.02 -0.07 3.38
C HIS A 110 -2.82 -0.36 2.50
N ILE A 111 -3.07 -0.98 1.36
CA ILE A 111 -2.03 -1.39 0.42
C ILE A 111 -2.14 -0.49 -0.81
N VAL A 112 -1.06 0.22 -1.12
CA VAL A 112 -1.01 1.08 -2.31
C VAL A 112 -0.04 0.44 -3.31
N LEU A 113 -0.58 0.01 -4.44
CA LEU A 113 0.14 -0.72 -5.48
C LEU A 113 0.36 0.20 -6.67
N ASN A 114 1.59 0.28 -7.14
CA ASN A 114 1.88 1.00 -8.39
C ASN A 114 1.22 0.26 -9.56
N SER A 115 0.65 1.02 -10.49
CA SER A 115 -0.02 0.47 -11.66
C SER A 115 0.95 -0.03 -12.74
N VAL A 116 2.23 0.32 -12.62
CA VAL A 116 3.25 0.02 -13.64
C VAL A 116 4.34 -0.84 -13.02
N SER A 117 4.64 -1.97 -13.65
CA SER A 117 5.74 -2.85 -13.24
C SER A 117 7.08 -2.13 -13.46
N PHE A 118 7.99 -2.23 -12.47
CA PHE A 118 9.33 -1.65 -12.63
C PHE A 118 10.25 -2.56 -13.48
N ILE A 119 9.77 -3.76 -13.82
CA ILE A 119 10.52 -4.72 -14.63
C ILE A 119 10.20 -4.55 -16.12
N ASP A 120 8.92 -4.59 -16.46
CA ASP A 120 8.50 -4.64 -17.87
C ASP A 120 7.38 -3.65 -18.22
N GLY A 121 7.05 -2.76 -17.31
CA GLY A 121 6.02 -1.75 -17.55
C GLY A 121 4.59 -2.29 -17.39
#